data_8208911c47e9da8f3c7ecb5cbb767a42
#
_entry.id   8208911c47e9da8f3c7ecb5cbb767a42
#
_cell.length_a   1.000
_cell.length_b   1.000
_cell.length_c   1.000
_cell.angle_alpha   90.00
_cell.angle_beta   90.00
_cell.angle_gamma   90.00
#
_symmetry.space_group_name_H-M   'P 1'
#
loop_
_entity.id
_entity.type
_entity.pdbx_description
1 polymer ?
#
loop_
_entity_poly.entity_id
_entity_poly.type
_entity_poly.pdbx_seq_one_letter_code
_entity_poly.pdbx_strand_id
1 'polypeptide(L)'
;MWHSTACLGVSKYVNDGETIKMGETVFKFHHAPGHTNDSMLIETGDYVMTGDFLFTGSGGVGRDDLPSGRIRVHWDALDVLDRLEGHILVCTGHDPPGTEMQTLDWNREHNPVLNMNSYNEYEAWQIEVSAGLGSVSKIKTAVPANLFAEIPENIPWLD
;
A
#
# COMPACT_ATOMS: atom_id res chain seq x y z
N MET A 1 -13.34 8.00 6.37
CA MET A 1 -12.16 8.71 6.91
C MET A 1 -11.52 7.85 7.98
N TRP A 2 -10.28 7.64 7.86
CA TRP A 2 -9.54 6.91 8.86
C TRP A 2 -8.41 7.78 9.42
N HIS A 3 -8.24 7.69 10.70
CA HIS A 3 -7.04 8.20 11.36
C HIS A 3 -6.74 7.26 12.52
N SER A 4 -5.56 6.80 12.61
CA SER A 4 -5.08 6.16 13.82
C SER A 4 -4.86 7.22 14.91
N THR A 5 -3.99 7.01 15.77
CA THR A 5 -3.50 8.05 16.66
C THR A 5 -3.10 9.27 15.87
N ALA A 6 -3.64 10.43 16.23
CA ALA A 6 -3.22 11.69 15.64
C ALA A 6 -1.71 11.86 15.82
N CYS A 7 -1.00 11.87 14.70
CA CYS A 7 0.42 12.16 14.72
C CYS A 7 0.64 13.65 14.97
N LEU A 8 1.72 13.98 15.64
CA LEU A 8 2.14 15.37 15.76
C LEU A 8 2.32 15.95 14.35
N GLY A 9 1.68 17.08 14.09
CA GLY A 9 1.76 17.77 12.80
C GLY A 9 0.73 17.34 11.76
N VAL A 10 -0.14 16.37 12.02
CA VAL A 10 -1.28 16.08 11.13
C VAL A 10 -2.25 17.26 11.20
N SER A 11 -2.45 17.91 10.06
CA SER A 11 -3.33 19.08 9.94
C SER A 11 -4.62 18.77 9.17
N LYS A 12 -4.67 17.66 8.45
CA LYS A 12 -5.83 17.27 7.66
C LYS A 12 -5.96 15.75 7.55
N TYR A 13 -7.19 15.29 7.62
CA TYR A 13 -7.59 13.92 7.28
C TYR A 13 -8.31 13.94 5.94
N VAL A 14 -8.12 12.89 5.15
CA VAL A 14 -8.75 12.74 3.83
C VAL A 14 -9.75 11.59 3.83
N ASN A 15 -10.76 11.70 2.99
CA ASN A 15 -11.78 10.67 2.78
C ASN A 15 -11.60 10.03 1.40
N ASP A 16 -12.24 8.88 1.19
CA ASP A 16 -12.33 8.24 -0.12
C ASP A 16 -12.93 9.21 -1.15
N GLY A 17 -12.28 9.33 -2.30
CA GLY A 17 -12.66 10.23 -3.39
C GLY A 17 -12.36 11.71 -3.13
N GLU A 18 -11.84 12.09 -1.97
CA GLU A 18 -11.48 13.49 -1.70
C GLU A 18 -10.31 13.94 -2.58
N THR A 19 -10.25 15.22 -2.89
CA THR A 19 -9.15 15.82 -3.65
C THR A 19 -8.50 16.96 -2.88
N ILE A 20 -7.18 17.07 -3.01
CA ILE A 20 -6.40 18.21 -2.50
C ILE A 20 -5.63 18.82 -3.67
N LYS A 21 -5.73 20.14 -3.82
CA LYS A 21 -4.94 20.88 -4.79
C LYS A 21 -3.72 21.51 -4.14
N MET A 22 -2.54 21.28 -4.72
CA MET A 22 -1.28 21.92 -4.34
C MET A 22 -0.66 22.58 -5.58
N GLY A 23 -0.70 23.90 -5.63
CA GLY A 23 -0.35 24.65 -6.85
C GLY A 23 -1.29 24.27 -8.00
N GLU A 24 -0.74 23.80 -9.09
CA GLU A 24 -1.49 23.33 -10.27
C GLU A 24 -1.85 21.84 -10.18
N THR A 25 -1.22 21.09 -9.26
CA THR A 25 -1.37 19.64 -9.14
C THR A 25 -2.58 19.31 -8.27
N VAL A 26 -3.38 18.34 -8.73
CA VAL A 26 -4.50 17.78 -7.99
C VAL A 26 -4.14 16.36 -7.55
N PHE A 27 -4.30 16.09 -6.27
CA PHE A 27 -4.18 14.77 -5.68
C PHE A 27 -5.56 14.25 -5.33
N LYS A 28 -5.91 13.06 -5.78
CA LYS A 28 -7.16 12.38 -5.44
C LYS A 28 -6.85 11.14 -4.61
N PHE A 29 -7.62 10.94 -3.56
CA PHE A 29 -7.39 9.90 -2.57
C PHE A 29 -8.43 8.80 -2.72
N HIS A 30 -7.97 7.55 -2.75
CA HIS A 30 -8.83 6.37 -2.79
C HIS A 30 -8.54 5.51 -1.58
N HIS A 31 -9.54 5.24 -0.76
CA HIS A 31 -9.38 4.35 0.39
C HIS A 31 -9.16 2.92 -0.09
N ALA A 32 -8.05 2.33 0.29
CA ALA A 32 -7.61 1.00 -0.13
C ALA A 32 -7.11 0.20 1.09
N PRO A 33 -8.01 -0.15 2.02
CA PRO A 33 -7.62 -0.83 3.25
C PRO A 33 -7.20 -2.28 2.98
N GLY A 34 -6.36 -2.84 3.85
CA GLY A 34 -5.97 -4.25 3.76
C GLY A 34 -4.59 -4.47 4.33
N HIS A 35 -3.56 -3.94 3.69
CA HIS A 35 -2.21 -3.89 4.26
C HIS A 35 -2.26 -3.18 5.62
N THR A 36 -2.86 -2.01 5.67
CA THR A 36 -3.33 -1.36 6.91
C THR A 36 -4.75 -0.84 6.73
N ASN A 37 -5.46 -0.54 7.82
CA ASN A 37 -6.82 0.00 7.74
C ASN A 37 -6.92 1.38 7.12
N ASP A 38 -5.84 2.16 7.17
CA ASP A 38 -5.75 3.53 6.70
C ASP A 38 -4.98 3.68 5.38
N SER A 39 -4.70 2.56 4.71
CA SER A 39 -4.05 2.58 3.40
C SER A 39 -4.89 3.38 2.40
N MET A 40 -4.20 4.21 1.63
CA MET A 40 -4.78 5.07 0.60
C MET A 40 -3.95 4.96 -0.67
N LEU A 41 -4.61 4.93 -1.81
CA LEU A 41 -3.96 5.22 -3.08
C LEU A 41 -4.04 6.73 -3.33
N ILE A 42 -2.99 7.30 -3.89
CA ILE A 42 -2.94 8.73 -4.20
C ILE A 42 -2.72 8.88 -5.70
N GLU A 43 -3.79 9.26 -6.41
CA GLU A 43 -3.78 9.51 -7.84
C GLU A 43 -3.40 10.96 -8.12
N THR A 44 -2.48 11.20 -9.06
CA THR A 44 -2.10 12.53 -9.52
C THR A 44 -1.55 12.52 -10.94
N GLY A 45 -2.20 13.22 -11.87
CA GLY A 45 -1.84 13.17 -13.28
C GLY A 45 -1.84 11.71 -13.80
N ASP A 46 -0.74 11.30 -14.40
CA ASP A 46 -0.58 9.96 -14.97
C ASP A 46 0.02 8.95 -13.97
N TYR A 47 -0.01 9.25 -12.66
CA TYR A 47 0.61 8.43 -11.61
C TYR A 47 -0.38 8.05 -10.52
N VAL A 48 -0.22 6.85 -9.97
CA VAL A 48 -0.86 6.44 -8.72
C VAL A 48 0.18 5.89 -7.75
N MET A 49 0.25 6.49 -6.57
CA MET A 49 1.08 5.98 -5.46
C MET A 49 0.27 4.95 -4.70
N THR A 50 0.74 3.71 -4.72
CA THR A 50 0.03 2.57 -4.11
C THR A 50 0.59 2.18 -2.74
N GLY A 51 1.76 2.71 -2.36
CA GLY A 51 2.43 2.26 -1.14
C GLY A 51 2.60 0.75 -1.14
N ASP A 52 2.29 0.12 -0.03
CA ASP A 52 2.37 -1.33 0.13
C ASP A 52 1.03 -2.03 -0.19
N PHE A 53 0.05 -1.32 -0.76
CA PHE A 53 -1.19 -1.95 -1.21
C PHE A 53 -0.98 -2.80 -2.47
N LEU A 54 -0.16 -2.32 -3.41
CA LEU A 54 0.14 -3.02 -4.66
C LEU A 54 1.61 -2.82 -5.02
N PHE A 55 2.30 -3.90 -5.37
CA PHE A 55 3.67 -3.90 -5.90
C PHE A 55 3.69 -4.19 -7.39
N THR A 56 4.84 -3.92 -8.05
CA THR A 56 4.98 -4.13 -9.48
C THR A 56 5.09 -5.62 -9.82
N GLY A 57 4.27 -6.06 -10.76
CA GLY A 57 4.33 -7.41 -11.35
C GLY A 57 4.34 -8.53 -10.31
N SER A 58 5.36 -9.37 -10.35
CA SER A 58 5.48 -10.53 -9.46
C SER A 58 5.58 -10.19 -7.96
N GLY A 59 5.76 -8.91 -7.61
CA GLY A 59 5.71 -8.44 -6.24
C GLY A 59 4.35 -8.63 -5.57
N GLY A 60 3.30 -8.76 -6.36
CA GLY A 60 1.94 -8.97 -5.84
C GLY A 60 1.41 -7.78 -5.07
N VAL A 61 1.04 -8.01 -3.83
CA VAL A 61 0.53 -6.99 -2.88
C VAL A 61 1.28 -7.08 -1.55
N GLY A 62 1.16 -6.03 -0.73
CA GLY A 62 1.75 -6.03 0.60
C GLY A 62 1.11 -7.08 1.52
N ARG A 63 1.90 -7.52 2.50
CA ARG A 63 1.39 -8.39 3.56
C ARG A 63 0.26 -7.70 4.34
N ASP A 64 -0.69 -8.47 4.83
CA ASP A 64 -1.85 -7.96 5.58
C ASP A 64 -1.99 -8.57 6.98
N ASP A 65 -0.96 -9.24 7.46
CA ASP A 65 -0.85 -9.77 8.83
C ASP A 65 -0.32 -8.72 9.85
N LEU A 66 -0.29 -7.45 9.46
CA LEU A 66 0.01 -6.33 10.35
C LEU A 66 -1.13 -6.11 11.37
N PRO A 67 -0.89 -5.39 12.49
CA PRO A 67 -1.89 -5.21 13.54
C PRO A 67 -3.26 -4.71 13.07
N SER A 68 -3.29 -3.86 12.03
CA SER A 68 -4.53 -3.36 11.43
C SER A 68 -4.84 -3.97 10.06
N GLY A 69 -3.97 -4.84 9.54
CA GLY A 69 -4.16 -5.56 8.29
C GLY A 69 -5.28 -6.59 8.37
N ARG A 70 -5.89 -6.91 7.25
CA ARG A 70 -6.95 -7.91 7.15
C ARG A 70 -7.00 -8.50 5.74
N ILE A 71 -6.74 -9.78 5.60
CA ILE A 71 -6.72 -10.52 4.32
C ILE A 71 -7.99 -10.26 3.51
N ARG A 72 -9.14 -10.49 4.11
CA ARG A 72 -10.43 -10.33 3.43
C ARG A 72 -10.70 -8.90 2.99
N VAL A 73 -10.35 -7.94 3.84
CA VAL A 73 -10.53 -6.51 3.52
C VAL A 73 -9.62 -6.07 2.38
N HIS A 74 -8.40 -6.61 2.32
CA HIS A 74 -7.47 -6.33 1.22
C HIS A 74 -8.01 -6.88 -0.11
N TRP A 75 -8.47 -8.13 -0.11
CA TRP A 75 -9.09 -8.73 -1.28
C TRP A 75 -10.26 -7.91 -1.81
N ASP A 76 -11.19 -7.55 -0.93
CA ASP A 76 -12.37 -6.76 -1.30
C ASP A 76 -11.98 -5.34 -1.76
N ALA A 77 -10.86 -4.79 -1.27
CA ALA A 77 -10.38 -3.46 -1.63
C ALA A 77 -9.65 -3.43 -2.99
N LEU A 78 -9.24 -4.57 -3.56
CA LEU A 78 -8.62 -4.61 -4.89
C LEU A 78 -9.51 -3.99 -5.97
N ASP A 79 -10.83 -4.02 -5.80
CA ASP A 79 -11.80 -3.38 -6.70
C ASP A 79 -11.57 -1.86 -6.83
N VAL A 80 -10.82 -1.24 -5.92
CA VAL A 80 -10.47 0.19 -6.04
C VAL A 80 -9.66 0.48 -7.31
N LEU A 81 -8.88 -0.49 -7.76
CA LEU A 81 -8.06 -0.37 -8.97
C LEU A 81 -8.90 -0.22 -10.24
N ASP A 82 -10.16 -0.68 -10.22
CA ASP A 82 -11.09 -0.53 -11.35
C ASP A 82 -11.59 0.91 -11.53
N ARG A 83 -11.35 1.77 -10.54
CA ARG A 83 -11.65 3.21 -10.62
C ARG A 83 -10.56 4.00 -11.33
N LEU A 84 -9.42 3.37 -11.64
CA LEU A 84 -8.24 3.99 -12.21
C LEU A 84 -8.10 3.63 -13.69
N GLU A 85 -7.60 4.60 -14.47
CA GLU A 85 -7.31 4.38 -15.88
C GLU A 85 -6.12 3.42 -16.05
N GLY A 86 -6.21 2.54 -17.03
CA GLY A 86 -5.20 1.46 -17.23
C GLY A 86 -3.81 1.95 -17.60
N HIS A 87 -3.70 3.12 -18.25
CA HIS A 87 -2.42 3.70 -18.65
C HIS A 87 -1.64 4.37 -17.49
N ILE A 88 -2.27 4.54 -16.30
CA ILE A 88 -1.66 5.19 -15.15
C ILE A 88 -0.43 4.40 -14.66
N LEU A 89 0.65 5.11 -14.37
CA LEU A 89 1.88 4.52 -13.85
C LEU A 89 1.77 4.22 -12.36
N VAL A 90 2.10 3.00 -11.97
CA VAL A 90 2.04 2.53 -10.58
C VAL A 90 3.35 2.83 -9.88
N CYS A 91 3.28 3.64 -8.80
CA CYS A 91 4.39 3.98 -7.92
C CYS A 91 4.21 3.27 -6.58
N THR A 92 4.97 2.23 -6.34
CA THR A 92 4.88 1.40 -5.14
C THR A 92 5.64 1.99 -3.96
N GLY A 93 5.42 1.48 -2.75
CA GLY A 93 6.15 1.90 -1.56
C GLY A 93 7.61 1.47 -1.60
N HIS A 94 7.87 0.24 -2.03
CA HIS A 94 9.21 -0.32 -2.17
C HIS A 94 9.20 -1.56 -3.06
N ASP A 95 9.70 -1.44 -4.26
CA ASP A 95 10.03 -2.58 -5.12
C ASP A 95 11.53 -2.92 -4.99
N PRO A 96 11.97 -4.12 -5.39
CA PRO A 96 13.38 -4.43 -5.48
C PRO A 96 14.15 -3.38 -6.30
N PRO A 97 15.39 -3.03 -5.92
CA PRO A 97 16.19 -2.07 -6.67
C PRO A 97 16.32 -2.43 -8.15
N GLY A 98 16.05 -1.47 -9.02
CA GLY A 98 16.07 -1.65 -10.48
C GLY A 98 14.75 -2.08 -11.10
N THR A 99 13.69 -2.24 -10.32
CA THR A 99 12.34 -2.44 -10.85
C THR A 99 11.88 -1.15 -11.55
N GLU A 100 11.48 -1.27 -12.82
CA GLU A 100 10.91 -0.16 -13.57
C GLU A 100 9.43 0.01 -13.25
N MET A 101 8.98 1.26 -13.13
CA MET A 101 7.55 1.56 -13.02
C MET A 101 6.80 1.02 -14.25
N GLN A 102 5.65 0.41 -14.00
CA GLN A 102 4.78 -0.14 -15.04
C GLN A 102 3.38 0.48 -14.95
N THR A 103 2.64 0.40 -16.05
CA THR A 103 1.24 0.84 -16.06
C THR A 103 0.35 -0.11 -15.26
N LEU A 104 -0.83 0.37 -14.90
CA LEU A 104 -1.80 -0.49 -14.21
C LEU A 104 -2.29 -1.64 -15.11
N ASP A 105 -2.46 -1.42 -16.42
CA ASP A 105 -2.81 -2.48 -17.36
C ASP A 105 -1.72 -3.54 -17.44
N TRP A 106 -0.45 -3.14 -17.50
CA TRP A 106 0.65 -4.09 -17.43
C TRP A 106 0.61 -4.90 -16.11
N ASN A 107 0.35 -4.25 -14.97
CA ASN A 107 0.22 -4.93 -13.69
C ASN A 107 -0.98 -5.89 -13.67
N ARG A 108 -2.11 -5.54 -14.28
CA ARG A 108 -3.27 -6.45 -14.43
C ARG A 108 -2.90 -7.74 -15.17
N GLU A 109 -1.96 -7.69 -16.11
CA GLU A 109 -1.50 -8.87 -16.84
C GLU A 109 -0.42 -9.68 -16.09
N HIS A 110 0.43 -9.02 -15.32
CA HIS A 110 1.66 -9.62 -14.80
C HIS A 110 1.67 -9.82 -13.28
N ASN A 111 0.76 -9.16 -12.54
CA ASN A 111 0.68 -9.33 -11.09
C ASN A 111 -0.17 -10.56 -10.76
N PRO A 112 0.39 -11.56 -10.03
CA PRO A 112 -0.31 -12.81 -9.76
C PRO A 112 -1.60 -12.60 -8.97
N VAL A 113 -1.64 -11.61 -8.08
CA VAL A 113 -2.81 -11.33 -7.24
C VAL A 113 -3.97 -10.78 -8.05
N LEU A 114 -3.69 -9.90 -9.03
CA LEU A 114 -4.73 -9.31 -9.89
C LEU A 114 -5.31 -10.32 -10.90
N ASN A 115 -4.69 -11.49 -11.04
CA ASN A 115 -5.13 -12.59 -11.88
C ASN A 115 -5.81 -13.73 -11.10
N MET A 116 -5.98 -13.60 -9.79
CA MET A 116 -6.67 -14.61 -8.99
C MET A 116 -8.19 -14.54 -9.21
N ASN A 117 -8.82 -15.70 -9.23
CA ASN A 117 -10.25 -15.83 -9.50
C ASN A 117 -11.09 -15.99 -8.23
N SER A 118 -10.46 -16.15 -7.07
CA SER A 118 -11.18 -16.39 -5.83
C SER A 118 -10.43 -15.89 -4.61
N TYR A 119 -11.20 -15.51 -3.59
CA TYR A 119 -10.67 -15.19 -2.28
C TYR A 119 -9.81 -16.32 -1.68
N ASN A 120 -10.17 -17.58 -1.91
CA ASN A 120 -9.41 -18.70 -1.35
C ASN A 120 -7.99 -18.79 -1.95
N GLU A 121 -7.82 -18.48 -3.23
CA GLU A 121 -6.50 -18.39 -3.86
C GLU A 121 -5.68 -17.25 -3.25
N TYR A 122 -6.30 -16.09 -3.08
CA TYR A 122 -5.68 -14.94 -2.46
C TYR A 122 -5.26 -15.20 -1.01
N GLU A 123 -6.15 -15.79 -0.21
CA GLU A 123 -5.86 -16.13 1.20
C GLU A 123 -4.69 -17.11 1.32
N ALA A 124 -4.65 -18.14 0.48
CA ALA A 124 -3.54 -19.09 0.45
C ALA A 124 -2.22 -18.40 0.09
N TRP A 125 -2.22 -17.52 -0.92
CA TRP A 125 -1.05 -16.74 -1.33
C TRP A 125 -0.56 -15.82 -0.19
N GLN A 126 -1.44 -15.10 0.48
CA GLN A 126 -1.07 -14.22 1.60
C GLN A 126 -0.46 -14.98 2.78
N ILE A 127 -1.00 -16.16 3.10
CA ILE A 127 -0.45 -17.03 4.16
C ILE A 127 0.98 -17.47 3.80
N GLU A 128 1.22 -17.86 2.54
CA GLU A 128 2.54 -18.26 2.07
C GLU A 128 3.55 -17.12 2.11
N VAL A 129 3.17 -15.94 1.59
CA VAL A 129 4.01 -14.73 1.59
C VAL A 129 4.35 -14.30 3.02
N SER A 130 3.37 -14.25 3.91
CA SER A 130 3.58 -13.86 5.31
C SER A 130 4.52 -14.83 6.04
N ALA A 131 4.41 -16.14 5.77
CA ALA A 131 5.31 -17.14 6.32
C ALA A 131 6.76 -16.93 5.83
N GLY A 132 6.96 -16.54 4.58
CA GLY A 132 8.28 -16.27 3.99
C GLY A 132 8.95 -15.00 4.52
N LEU A 133 8.17 -13.98 4.85
CA LEU A 133 8.68 -12.68 5.30
C LEU A 133 9.11 -12.64 6.78
N GLY A 134 8.79 -13.65 7.55
CA GLY A 134 9.11 -13.71 8.98
C GLY A 134 8.29 -12.73 9.84
N SER A 135 8.69 -12.57 11.11
CA SER A 135 7.90 -11.82 12.08
C SER A 135 7.93 -10.30 11.83
N VAL A 136 6.81 -9.63 12.16
CA VAL A 136 6.68 -8.17 12.15
C VAL A 136 7.31 -7.49 13.40
N SER A 137 8.24 -8.16 14.07
CA SER A 137 8.81 -7.68 15.35
C SER A 137 9.41 -6.29 15.27
N LYS A 138 9.98 -5.93 14.12
CA LYS A 138 10.60 -4.61 13.92
C LYS A 138 9.58 -3.47 13.75
N ILE A 139 8.32 -3.76 13.47
CA ILE A 139 7.30 -2.73 13.26
C ILE A 139 7.07 -1.89 14.53
N LYS A 140 7.25 -2.48 15.71
CA LYS A 140 7.13 -1.78 16.99
C LYS A 140 8.17 -0.67 17.16
N THR A 141 9.27 -0.74 16.43
CA THR A 141 10.32 0.29 16.42
C THR A 141 10.16 1.21 15.21
N ALA A 142 9.87 0.65 14.04
CA ALA A 142 9.76 1.42 12.81
C ALA A 142 8.58 2.40 12.81
N VAL A 143 7.41 1.98 13.31
CA VAL A 143 6.22 2.84 13.33
C VAL A 143 6.41 4.08 14.20
N PRO A 144 6.86 4.01 15.46
CA PRO A 144 7.16 5.21 16.24
C PRO A 144 8.23 6.08 15.58
N ALA A 145 9.30 5.50 15.03
CA ALA A 145 10.34 6.26 14.34
C ALA A 145 9.78 7.10 13.18
N ASN A 146 8.92 6.49 12.35
CA ASN A 146 8.28 7.18 11.25
C ASN A 146 7.27 8.24 11.71
N LEU A 147 6.48 7.95 12.73
CA LEU A 147 5.44 8.86 13.23
C LEU A 147 6.01 10.11 13.89
N PHE A 148 7.13 9.98 14.59
CA PHE A 148 7.72 11.06 15.40
C PHE A 148 9.00 11.64 14.77
N ALA A 149 9.42 11.12 13.59
CA ALA A 149 10.68 11.46 12.94
C ALA A 149 11.91 11.25 13.87
N GLU A 150 11.81 10.31 14.79
CA GLU A 150 12.88 9.91 15.69
C GLU A 150 13.53 8.64 15.17
N ILE A 151 14.85 8.66 14.99
CA ILE A 151 15.63 7.47 14.70
C ILE A 151 16.14 6.91 16.02
N PRO A 152 15.62 5.78 16.51
CA PRO A 152 16.15 5.15 17.72
C PRO A 152 17.65 4.85 17.56
N GLU A 153 18.44 5.15 18.58
CA GLU A 153 19.91 4.99 18.60
C GLU A 153 20.39 3.56 18.29
N ASN A 154 19.51 2.58 18.44
CA ASN A 154 19.80 1.17 18.15
C ASN A 154 18.68 0.55 17.30
N ILE A 155 18.64 0.88 16.02
CA ILE A 155 17.78 0.19 15.06
C ILE A 155 18.55 -1.04 14.55
N PRO A 156 18.15 -2.28 14.92
CA PRO A 156 18.94 -3.49 14.61
C PRO A 156 19.13 -3.79 13.12
N TRP A 157 18.46 -3.10 12.23
CA TRP A 157 18.60 -3.27 10.78
C TRP A 157 19.55 -2.27 10.12
N LEU A 158 20.19 -1.42 10.90
CA LEU A 158 21.22 -0.51 10.42
C LEU A 158 22.64 -1.06 10.65
N ASP A 159 22.77 -2.23 11.29
CA ASP A 159 24.01 -2.97 11.46
C ASP A 159 24.35 -3.84 10.24
#